data_c51e11d0c3dde1ea3357b372f517b7a5
#
_entry.id   c51e11d0c3dde1ea3357b372f517b7a5
#
_cell.length_a   1.000
_cell.length_b   1.000
_cell.length_c   1.000
_cell.angle_alpha   90.00
_cell.angle_beta   90.00
_cell.angle_gamma   90.00
#
_symmetry.space_group_name_H-M   'P 1'
#
loop_
_entity.id
_entity.type
_entity.pdbx_description
1 polymer ?
#
loop_
_entity_poly.entity_id
_entity_poly.type
_entity_poly.pdbx_seq_one_letter_code
_entity_poly.pdbx_strand_id
1 'polypeptide(L)'
;MIKRIKSKFQSQDSKKISANFMYLSILQGMNLLLPLITFPYLVRVLGIEKFGLIMFAQAFIVYFSMLADYGFNLSGIREVSSNRNNKNKLIKIFSSIMIARFILALVGLIFLTIIVFSFEKFSQNWELYYLTFGIVIGTALFPTCFFQGMEKMKYITVLTVIAKLIFTLSIFLFVTTEKDFIYVPLINSLGFIFVG
;
A
#
# COMPACT_ATOMS: atom_id res chain seq x y z
N MET A 1 21.77 -39.78 -12.69
CA MET A 1 22.21 -38.42 -12.29
C MET A 1 21.17 -37.32 -12.60
N ILE A 2 20.61 -37.28 -13.79
CA ILE A 2 19.63 -36.29 -14.25
C ILE A 2 18.33 -36.27 -13.43
N LYS A 3 17.75 -37.43 -13.04
CA LYS A 3 16.56 -37.52 -12.18
C LYS A 3 16.77 -36.91 -10.79
N ARG A 4 17.96 -37.05 -10.20
CA ARG A 4 18.28 -36.48 -8.88
C ARG A 4 18.47 -34.94 -8.90
N ILE A 5 18.95 -34.40 -10.01
CA ILE A 5 19.07 -32.96 -10.24
C ILE A 5 17.66 -32.36 -10.45
N LYS A 6 16.79 -33.02 -11.25
CA LYS A 6 15.42 -32.58 -11.50
C LYS A 6 14.56 -32.61 -10.23
N SER A 7 14.71 -33.64 -9.38
CA SER A 7 13.99 -33.71 -8.09
C SER A 7 14.48 -32.65 -7.08
N LYS A 8 15.75 -32.29 -7.09
CA LYS A 8 16.32 -31.25 -6.22
C LYS A 8 15.88 -29.84 -6.64
N PHE A 9 15.79 -29.57 -7.96
CA PHE A 9 15.22 -28.34 -8.51
C PHE A 9 13.74 -28.22 -8.18
N GLN A 10 12.96 -29.28 -8.41
CA GLN A 10 11.53 -29.32 -8.12
C GLN A 10 11.24 -29.15 -6.62
N SER A 11 12.08 -29.68 -5.73
CA SER A 11 11.99 -29.48 -4.28
C SER A 11 12.35 -28.06 -3.85
N GLN A 12 13.29 -27.37 -4.53
CA GLN A 12 13.67 -26.01 -4.22
C GLN A 12 12.60 -25.00 -4.68
N ASP A 13 12.02 -25.22 -5.85
CA ASP A 13 10.92 -24.37 -6.36
C ASP A 13 9.66 -24.54 -5.51
N SER A 14 9.32 -25.76 -5.12
CA SER A 14 8.21 -26.05 -4.21
C SER A 14 8.38 -25.36 -2.85
N LYS A 15 9.58 -25.35 -2.26
CA LYS A 15 9.87 -24.64 -1.00
C LYS A 15 9.73 -23.12 -1.14
N LYS A 16 10.18 -22.55 -2.25
CA LYS A 16 10.02 -21.10 -2.52
C LYS A 16 8.54 -20.72 -2.69
N ILE A 17 7.79 -21.51 -3.43
CA ILE A 17 6.34 -21.28 -3.62
C ILE A 17 5.62 -21.36 -2.28
N SER A 18 5.89 -22.39 -1.47
CA SER A 18 5.28 -22.54 -0.15
C SER A 18 5.65 -21.38 0.79
N ALA A 19 6.91 -20.95 0.79
CA ALA A 19 7.35 -19.81 1.59
C ALA A 19 6.67 -18.51 1.14
N ASN A 20 6.60 -18.23 -0.16
CA ASN A 20 5.92 -17.06 -0.70
C ASN A 20 4.42 -17.08 -0.37
N PHE A 21 3.77 -18.22 -0.48
CA PHE A 21 2.38 -18.40 -0.07
C PHE A 21 2.18 -18.08 1.41
N MET A 22 3.05 -18.59 2.28
CA MET A 22 2.99 -18.31 3.72
C MET A 22 3.17 -16.81 4.02
N TYR A 23 4.12 -16.12 3.37
CA TYR A 23 4.29 -14.68 3.54
C TYR A 23 3.05 -13.89 3.11
N LEU A 24 2.45 -14.23 1.97
CA LEU A 24 1.23 -13.57 1.52
C LEU A 24 0.03 -13.87 2.44
N SER A 25 -0.06 -15.09 2.97
CA SER A 25 -1.11 -15.45 3.94
C SER A 25 -0.97 -14.68 5.25
N ILE A 26 0.26 -14.51 5.77
CA ILE A 26 0.53 -13.67 6.94
C ILE A 26 0.12 -12.22 6.65
N LEU A 27 0.53 -11.68 5.50
CA LEU A 27 0.17 -10.32 5.10
C LEU A 27 -1.36 -10.14 5.04
N GLN A 28 -2.07 -11.08 4.44
CA GLN A 28 -3.52 -11.03 4.33
C GLN A 28 -4.20 -11.18 5.70
N GLY A 29 -3.70 -12.06 6.56
CA GLY A 29 -4.17 -12.19 7.93
C GLY A 29 -4.03 -10.89 8.71
N MET A 30 -2.87 -10.23 8.62
CA MET A 30 -2.65 -8.93 9.27
C MET A 30 -3.53 -7.82 8.68
N ASN A 31 -3.80 -7.86 7.38
CA ASN A 31 -4.72 -6.92 6.71
C ASN A 31 -6.16 -7.02 7.24
N LEU A 32 -6.57 -8.18 7.71
CA LEU A 32 -7.91 -8.41 8.26
C LEU A 32 -7.94 -8.18 9.79
N LEU A 33 -6.95 -8.67 10.51
CA LEU A 33 -6.94 -8.64 11.98
C LEU A 33 -6.70 -7.23 12.54
N LEU A 34 -5.77 -6.45 11.95
CA LEU A 34 -5.45 -5.13 12.48
C LEU A 34 -6.65 -4.15 12.39
N PRO A 35 -7.38 -4.04 11.27
CA PRO A 35 -8.60 -3.24 11.24
C PRO A 35 -9.68 -3.73 12.20
N LEU A 36 -9.81 -5.04 12.40
CA LEU A 36 -10.78 -5.61 13.32
C LEU A 36 -10.56 -5.14 14.79
N ILE A 37 -9.33 -4.85 15.14
CA ILE A 37 -8.96 -4.32 16.46
C ILE A 37 -9.07 -2.79 16.48
N THR A 38 -8.59 -2.11 15.41
CA THR A 38 -8.52 -0.65 15.38
C THR A 38 -9.87 0.02 15.14
N PHE A 39 -10.75 -0.56 14.32
CA PHE A 39 -12.04 0.06 13.99
C PHE A 39 -12.97 0.24 15.19
N PRO A 40 -13.22 -0.77 16.04
CA PRO A 40 -14.01 -0.60 17.25
C PRO A 40 -13.44 0.47 18.19
N TYR A 41 -12.11 0.53 18.31
CA TYR A 41 -11.44 1.56 19.10
C TYR A 41 -11.69 2.96 18.54
N LEU A 42 -11.47 3.15 17.23
CA LEU A 42 -11.67 4.43 16.57
C LEU A 42 -13.13 4.90 16.64
N VAL A 43 -14.09 4.00 16.44
CA VAL A 43 -15.53 4.33 16.58
C VAL A 43 -15.85 4.79 17.99
N ARG A 44 -15.25 4.14 19.00
CA ARG A 44 -15.48 4.49 20.41
C ARG A 44 -14.85 5.84 20.78
N VAL A 45 -13.66 6.15 20.28
CA VAL A 45 -12.92 7.37 20.64
C VAL A 45 -13.37 8.58 19.83
N LEU A 46 -13.55 8.41 18.51
CA LEU A 46 -13.86 9.49 17.59
C LEU A 46 -15.36 9.72 17.38
N GLY A 47 -16.18 8.74 17.76
CA GLY A 47 -17.60 8.73 17.42
C GLY A 47 -17.85 8.28 15.96
N ILE A 48 -19.11 7.94 15.68
CA ILE A 48 -19.53 7.37 14.40
C ILE A 48 -19.35 8.40 13.27
N GLU A 49 -19.61 9.67 13.53
CA GLU A 49 -19.58 10.75 12.52
C GLU A 49 -18.14 10.95 11.99
N LYS A 50 -17.15 11.18 12.87
CA LYS A 50 -15.76 11.41 12.49
C LYS A 50 -15.13 10.15 11.88
N PHE A 51 -15.44 8.98 12.44
CA PHE A 51 -15.00 7.72 11.87
C PHE A 51 -15.57 7.52 10.45
N GLY A 52 -16.86 7.79 10.24
CA GLY A 52 -17.50 7.74 8.92
C GLY A 52 -16.85 8.68 7.91
N LEU A 53 -16.47 9.89 8.34
CA LEU A 53 -15.77 10.86 7.50
C LEU A 53 -14.38 10.34 7.05
N ILE A 54 -13.62 9.72 7.97
CA ILE A 54 -12.32 9.10 7.65
C ILE A 54 -12.49 7.96 6.66
N MET A 55 -13.46 7.07 6.90
CA MET A 55 -13.74 5.94 6.00
C MET A 55 -14.16 6.41 4.61
N PHE A 56 -14.97 7.46 4.53
CA PHE A 56 -15.35 8.08 3.27
C PHE A 56 -14.13 8.65 2.52
N ALA A 57 -13.26 9.40 3.22
CA ALA A 57 -12.05 9.94 2.63
C ALA A 57 -11.12 8.81 2.11
N GLN A 58 -10.95 7.74 2.88
CA GLN A 58 -10.15 6.58 2.45
C GLN A 58 -10.76 5.90 1.22
N ALA A 59 -12.07 5.65 1.22
CA ALA A 59 -12.77 5.06 0.08
C ALA A 59 -12.66 5.94 -1.18
N PHE A 60 -12.74 7.25 -1.03
CA PHE A 60 -12.57 8.20 -2.11
C PHE A 60 -11.15 8.18 -2.67
N ILE A 61 -10.12 8.18 -1.82
CA ILE A 61 -8.72 8.17 -2.22
C ILE A 61 -8.28 6.84 -2.87
N VAL A 62 -8.97 5.73 -2.63
CA VAL A 62 -8.70 4.45 -3.30
C VAL A 62 -8.79 4.58 -4.83
N TYR A 63 -9.72 5.40 -5.36
CA TYR A 63 -9.81 5.62 -6.81
C TYR A 63 -8.56 6.28 -7.39
N PHE A 64 -7.95 7.20 -6.65
CA PHE A 64 -6.68 7.82 -7.05
C PHE A 64 -5.51 6.84 -6.95
N SER A 65 -5.53 5.93 -5.97
CA SER A 65 -4.55 4.84 -5.88
C SER A 65 -4.66 3.89 -7.08
N MET A 66 -5.87 3.56 -7.51
CA MET A 66 -6.10 2.76 -8.72
C MET A 66 -5.61 3.49 -9.99
N LEU A 67 -5.84 4.80 -10.07
CA LEU A 67 -5.33 5.62 -11.17
C LEU A 67 -3.80 5.62 -11.20
N ALA A 68 -3.14 5.82 -10.05
CA ALA A 68 -1.68 5.82 -9.95
C ALA A 68 -1.07 4.45 -10.27
N ASP A 69 -1.76 3.35 -9.94
CA ASP A 69 -1.29 2.01 -10.26
C ASP A 69 -1.48 1.63 -11.73
N TYR A 70 -2.54 2.10 -12.38
CA TYR A 70 -2.86 1.90 -13.82
C TYR A 70 -2.56 0.48 -14.36
N GLY A 71 -2.65 -0.54 -13.54
CA GLY A 71 -2.34 -1.92 -13.93
C GLY A 71 -0.86 -2.29 -13.95
N PHE A 72 0.03 -1.42 -13.45
CA PHE A 72 1.47 -1.74 -13.33
C PHE A 72 1.74 -2.94 -12.43
N ASN A 73 0.83 -3.26 -11.52
CA ASN A 73 0.94 -4.48 -10.72
C ASN A 73 0.92 -5.74 -11.59
N LEU A 74 0.16 -5.79 -12.67
CA LEU A 74 0.11 -6.96 -13.57
C LEU A 74 1.22 -6.91 -14.62
N SER A 75 1.30 -5.80 -15.36
CA SER A 75 2.28 -5.62 -16.45
C SER A 75 3.71 -5.62 -15.91
N GLY A 76 3.98 -4.91 -14.81
CA GLY A 76 5.29 -4.84 -14.18
C GLY A 76 5.77 -6.18 -13.65
N ILE A 77 4.90 -6.97 -13.00
CA ILE A 77 5.25 -8.33 -12.54
C ILE A 77 5.71 -9.18 -13.71
N ARG A 78 4.98 -9.18 -14.83
CA ARG A 78 5.31 -9.93 -16.03
C ARG A 78 6.66 -9.49 -16.62
N GLU A 79 6.87 -8.20 -16.81
CA GLU A 79 8.10 -7.64 -17.35
C GLU A 79 9.32 -7.94 -16.48
N VAL A 80 9.23 -7.74 -15.17
CA VAL A 80 10.30 -8.06 -14.21
C VAL A 80 10.58 -9.55 -14.21
N SER A 81 9.55 -10.40 -14.18
CA SER A 81 9.70 -11.85 -14.18
C SER A 81 10.41 -12.37 -15.42
N SER A 82 10.07 -11.84 -16.60
CA SER A 82 10.67 -12.24 -17.89
C SER A 82 12.12 -11.79 -18.03
N ASN A 83 12.54 -10.74 -17.32
CA ASN A 83 13.89 -10.15 -17.44
C ASN A 83 14.74 -10.29 -16.17
N ARG A 84 14.45 -11.25 -15.27
CA ARG A 84 15.13 -11.44 -13.97
C ARG A 84 16.65 -11.52 -14.07
N ASN A 85 17.17 -12.07 -15.15
CA ASN A 85 18.61 -12.31 -15.34
C ASN A 85 19.32 -11.12 -16.02
N ASN A 86 18.60 -10.07 -16.42
CA ASN A 86 19.17 -8.92 -17.10
C ASN A 86 19.05 -7.65 -16.24
N LYS A 87 20.12 -7.36 -15.49
CA LYS A 87 20.17 -6.23 -14.56
C LYS A 87 19.88 -4.88 -15.23
N ASN A 88 20.40 -4.65 -16.42
CA ASN A 88 20.22 -3.38 -17.14
C ASN A 88 18.76 -3.17 -17.58
N LYS A 89 18.10 -4.25 -18.03
CA LYS A 89 16.68 -4.20 -18.36
C LYS A 89 15.81 -4.00 -17.11
N LEU A 90 16.14 -4.69 -16.01
CA LEU A 90 15.42 -4.52 -14.74
C LEU A 90 15.45 -3.08 -14.25
N ILE A 91 16.61 -2.42 -14.30
CA ILE A 91 16.74 -1.01 -13.90
C ILE A 91 15.85 -0.12 -14.77
N LYS A 92 15.84 -0.33 -16.10
CA LYS A 92 14.99 0.44 -17.01
C LYS A 92 13.50 0.24 -16.71
N ILE A 93 13.06 -1.01 -16.56
CA ILE A 93 11.68 -1.35 -16.23
C ILE A 93 11.27 -0.69 -14.90
N PHE A 94 12.09 -0.85 -13.87
CA PHE A 94 11.85 -0.23 -12.56
C PHE A 94 11.70 1.28 -12.65
N SER A 95 12.68 1.97 -13.27
CA SER A 95 12.65 3.43 -13.40
C SER A 95 11.44 3.91 -14.21
N SER A 96 11.09 3.21 -15.32
CA SER A 96 9.93 3.58 -16.13
C SER A 96 8.61 3.44 -15.34
N ILE A 97 8.44 2.37 -14.58
CA ILE A 97 7.24 2.16 -13.75
C ILE A 97 7.16 3.22 -12.65
N MET A 98 8.27 3.50 -11.95
CA MET A 98 8.30 4.49 -10.88
C MET A 98 7.98 5.90 -11.38
N ILE A 99 8.57 6.32 -12.51
CA ILE A 99 8.30 7.62 -13.13
C ILE A 99 6.83 7.71 -13.55
N ALA A 100 6.29 6.68 -14.20
CA ALA A 100 4.91 6.68 -14.65
C ALA A 100 3.92 6.76 -13.46
N ARG A 101 4.14 5.98 -12.39
CA ARG A 101 3.33 6.04 -11.17
C ARG A 101 3.39 7.42 -10.51
N PHE A 102 4.57 8.02 -10.45
CA PHE A 102 4.74 9.35 -9.88
C PHE A 102 3.99 10.42 -10.68
N ILE A 103 4.08 10.38 -12.01
CA ILE A 103 3.34 11.29 -12.90
C ILE A 103 1.82 11.11 -12.69
N LEU A 104 1.34 9.86 -12.66
CA LEU A 104 -0.08 9.59 -12.45
C LEU A 104 -0.56 10.02 -11.04
N ALA A 105 0.28 9.88 -10.02
CA ALA A 105 -0.02 10.41 -8.69
C ALA A 105 -0.11 11.94 -8.70
N LEU A 106 0.78 12.65 -9.40
CA LEU A 106 0.68 14.11 -9.57
C LEU A 106 -0.60 14.52 -10.31
N VAL A 107 -0.95 13.83 -11.39
CA VAL A 107 -2.22 14.04 -12.09
C VAL A 107 -3.40 13.80 -11.14
N GLY A 108 -3.36 12.72 -10.36
CA GLY A 108 -4.36 12.45 -9.33
C GLY A 108 -4.49 13.57 -8.29
N LEU A 109 -3.35 14.15 -7.85
CA LEU A 109 -3.34 15.27 -6.92
C LEU A 109 -4.01 16.51 -7.51
N ILE A 110 -3.78 16.81 -8.80
CA ILE A 110 -4.45 17.93 -9.49
C ILE A 110 -5.95 17.69 -9.53
N PHE A 111 -6.41 16.50 -9.90
CA PHE A 111 -7.83 16.17 -9.90
C PHE A 111 -8.44 16.25 -8.50
N LEU A 112 -7.75 15.74 -7.48
CA LEU A 112 -8.18 15.87 -6.09
C LEU A 112 -8.38 17.35 -5.71
N THR A 113 -7.40 18.20 -6.05
CA THR A 113 -7.46 19.63 -5.76
C THR A 113 -8.66 20.29 -6.43
N ILE A 114 -8.91 20.00 -7.71
CA ILE A 114 -10.08 20.52 -8.43
C ILE A 114 -11.38 20.10 -7.73
N ILE A 115 -11.50 18.82 -7.34
CA ILE A 115 -12.70 18.30 -6.68
C ILE A 115 -12.90 18.95 -5.30
N VAL A 116 -11.84 19.01 -4.49
CA VAL A 116 -11.91 19.57 -3.14
C VAL A 116 -12.35 21.03 -3.15
N PHE A 117 -11.88 21.84 -4.09
CA PHE A 117 -12.25 23.24 -4.19
C PHE A 117 -13.54 23.50 -5.00
N SER A 118 -14.00 22.55 -5.81
CA SER A 118 -15.25 22.68 -6.56
C SER A 118 -16.51 22.35 -5.74
N PHE A 119 -16.37 21.56 -4.69
CA PHE A 119 -17.50 21.11 -3.89
C PHE A 119 -17.32 21.49 -2.42
N GLU A 120 -18.25 22.28 -1.87
CA GLU A 120 -18.25 22.78 -0.51
C GLU A 120 -18.14 21.67 0.55
N LYS A 121 -18.78 20.52 0.30
CA LYS A 121 -18.73 19.35 1.18
C LYS A 121 -17.29 18.82 1.39
N PHE A 122 -16.45 18.89 0.38
CA PHE A 122 -15.05 18.45 0.45
C PHE A 122 -14.15 19.55 1.03
N SER A 123 -14.44 20.82 0.71
CA SER A 123 -13.62 21.94 1.14
C SER A 123 -13.71 22.19 2.65
N GLN A 124 -14.80 21.84 3.32
CA GLN A 124 -14.93 21.93 4.79
C GLN A 124 -13.90 21.09 5.56
N ASN A 125 -13.47 19.96 4.98
CA ASN A 125 -12.51 19.05 5.59
C ASN A 125 -11.33 18.75 4.64
N TRP A 126 -10.85 19.75 3.92
CA TRP A 126 -9.83 19.61 2.89
C TRP A 126 -8.55 18.92 3.41
N GLU A 127 -8.13 19.22 4.64
CA GLU A 127 -6.97 18.62 5.28
C GLU A 127 -7.04 17.09 5.31
N LEU A 128 -8.22 16.55 5.61
CA LEU A 128 -8.45 15.12 5.67
C LEU A 128 -8.13 14.42 4.34
N TYR A 129 -8.57 15.02 3.23
CA TYR A 129 -8.37 14.45 1.89
C TYR A 129 -6.91 14.51 1.45
N TYR A 130 -6.22 15.64 1.71
CA TYR A 130 -4.80 15.76 1.39
C TYR A 130 -3.93 14.84 2.25
N LEU A 131 -4.20 14.75 3.55
CA LEU A 131 -3.50 13.82 4.43
C LEU A 131 -3.73 12.36 4.00
N THR A 132 -4.98 12.01 3.65
CA THR A 132 -5.28 10.67 3.14
C THR A 132 -4.61 10.40 1.78
N PHE A 133 -4.42 11.42 0.93
CA PHE A 133 -3.74 11.29 -0.35
C PHE A 133 -2.26 10.86 -0.21
N GLY A 134 -1.66 11.09 0.93
CA GLY A 134 -0.33 10.55 1.23
C GLY A 134 -0.23 9.02 1.07
N ILE A 135 -1.35 8.29 1.19
CA ILE A 135 -1.43 6.86 0.90
C ILE A 135 -1.10 6.59 -0.59
N VAL A 136 -1.61 7.44 -1.50
CA VAL A 136 -1.35 7.32 -2.95
C VAL A 136 0.14 7.51 -3.23
N ILE A 137 0.75 8.51 -2.60
CA ILE A 137 2.19 8.78 -2.72
C ILE A 137 2.99 7.59 -2.19
N GLY A 138 2.68 7.08 -0.99
CA GLY A 138 3.36 5.93 -0.41
C GLY A 138 3.21 4.66 -1.25
N THR A 139 2.01 4.38 -1.78
CA THR A 139 1.80 3.22 -2.67
C THR A 139 2.50 3.38 -4.01
N ALA A 140 2.62 4.59 -4.55
CA ALA A 140 3.36 4.86 -5.78
C ALA A 140 4.87 4.67 -5.59
N LEU A 141 5.41 5.01 -4.41
CA LEU A 141 6.82 4.81 -4.07
C LEU A 141 7.18 3.35 -3.82
N PHE A 142 6.23 2.53 -3.37
CA PHE A 142 6.50 1.13 -3.04
C PHE A 142 6.38 0.20 -4.26
N PRO A 143 7.49 -0.34 -4.79
CA PRO A 143 7.50 -1.13 -6.01
C PRO A 143 7.08 -2.59 -5.77
N THR A 144 5.85 -2.82 -5.32
CA THR A 144 5.31 -4.17 -5.07
C THR A 144 5.49 -5.11 -6.26
N CYS A 145 5.22 -4.63 -7.47
CA CYS A 145 5.37 -5.40 -8.71
C CYS A 145 6.82 -5.89 -8.93
N PHE A 146 7.81 -5.11 -8.53
CA PHE A 146 9.21 -5.50 -8.64
C PHE A 146 9.55 -6.67 -7.71
N PHE A 147 9.19 -6.57 -6.42
CA PHE A 147 9.43 -7.65 -5.46
C PHE A 147 8.65 -8.92 -5.81
N GLN A 148 7.40 -8.77 -6.28
CA GLN A 148 6.58 -9.90 -6.75
C GLN A 148 7.18 -10.54 -7.99
N GLY A 149 7.57 -9.74 -9.00
CA GLY A 149 8.24 -10.22 -10.19
C GLY A 149 9.57 -10.94 -9.91
N MET A 150 10.29 -10.53 -8.87
CA MET A 150 11.52 -11.18 -8.40
C MET A 150 11.28 -12.36 -7.45
N GLU A 151 10.03 -12.74 -7.15
CA GLU A 151 9.65 -13.78 -6.18
C GLU A 151 10.18 -13.53 -4.75
N LYS A 152 10.33 -12.27 -4.38
CA LYS A 152 10.85 -11.84 -3.07
C LYS A 152 9.73 -11.33 -2.15
N MET A 153 8.67 -12.14 -1.97
CA MET A 153 7.47 -11.76 -1.19
C MET A 153 7.77 -11.43 0.27
N LYS A 154 8.85 -12.00 0.83
CA LYS A 154 9.29 -11.73 2.20
C LYS A 154 9.43 -10.23 2.47
N TYR A 155 10.03 -9.48 1.55
CA TYR A 155 10.28 -8.04 1.75
C TYR A 155 8.97 -7.26 1.81
N ILE A 156 8.02 -7.56 0.91
CA ILE A 156 6.69 -6.94 0.93
C ILE A 156 6.01 -7.19 2.26
N THR A 157 5.97 -8.46 2.69
CA THR A 157 5.29 -8.85 3.92
C THR A 157 5.91 -8.18 5.14
N VAL A 158 7.24 -8.28 5.31
CA VAL A 158 7.92 -7.75 6.50
C VAL A 158 7.75 -6.24 6.58
N LEU A 159 8.03 -5.50 5.50
CA LEU A 159 7.91 -4.05 5.51
C LEU A 159 6.46 -3.59 5.76
N THR A 160 5.49 -4.19 5.07
CA THR A 160 4.08 -3.81 5.22
C THR A 160 3.54 -4.18 6.61
N VAL A 161 3.90 -5.34 7.16
CA VAL A 161 3.46 -5.76 8.50
C VAL A 161 4.06 -4.84 9.57
N ILE A 162 5.36 -4.53 9.49
CA ILE A 162 6.00 -3.60 10.44
C ILE A 162 5.33 -2.24 10.40
N ALA A 163 5.13 -1.67 9.20
CA ALA A 163 4.46 -0.37 9.06
C ALA A 163 3.04 -0.38 9.64
N LYS A 164 2.27 -1.43 9.39
CA LYS A 164 0.92 -1.56 9.95
C LYS A 164 0.89 -1.72 11.46
N LEU A 165 1.85 -2.44 12.03
CA LEU A 165 1.99 -2.54 13.49
C LEU A 165 2.33 -1.19 14.10
N ILE A 166 3.30 -0.46 13.53
CA ILE A 166 3.65 0.90 13.96
C ILE A 166 2.43 1.82 13.85
N PHE A 167 1.73 1.81 12.72
CA PHE A 167 0.49 2.56 12.51
C PHE A 167 -0.56 2.23 13.57
N THR A 168 -0.82 0.95 13.81
CA THR A 168 -1.79 0.51 14.81
C THR A 168 -1.41 0.98 16.21
N LEU A 169 -0.15 0.81 16.61
CA LEU A 169 0.34 1.29 17.91
C LEU A 169 0.25 2.81 18.02
N SER A 170 0.61 3.54 16.96
CA SER A 170 0.51 5.00 16.94
C SER A 170 -0.93 5.49 17.07
N ILE A 171 -1.92 4.79 16.48
CA ILE A 171 -3.33 5.13 16.69
C ILE A 171 -3.69 5.05 18.18
N PHE A 172 -3.33 3.97 18.87
CA PHE A 172 -3.66 3.83 20.29
C PHE A 172 -2.95 4.86 21.19
N LEU A 173 -1.78 5.36 20.77
CA LEU A 173 -1.00 6.34 21.53
C LEU A 173 -1.46 7.78 21.29
N PHE A 174 -1.76 8.15 20.05
CA PHE A 174 -1.98 9.54 19.64
C PHE A 174 -3.45 9.89 19.43
N VAL A 175 -4.33 8.91 19.22
CA VAL A 175 -5.76 9.17 18.98
C VAL A 175 -6.53 8.83 20.24
N THR A 176 -6.68 9.80 21.13
CA THR A 176 -7.33 9.62 22.45
C THR A 176 -8.61 10.42 22.61
N THR A 177 -8.81 11.45 21.77
CA THR A 177 -9.98 12.31 21.81
C THR A 177 -10.60 12.46 20.41
N GLU A 178 -11.84 12.92 20.35
CA GLU A 178 -12.55 13.16 19.09
C GLU A 178 -11.83 14.18 18.19
N LYS A 179 -11.11 15.13 18.78
CA LYS A 179 -10.36 16.17 18.03
C LYS A 179 -9.16 15.59 17.27
N ASP A 180 -8.71 14.41 17.67
CA ASP A 180 -7.51 13.76 17.10
C ASP A 180 -7.80 13.01 15.79
N PHE A 181 -9.01 13.13 15.23
CA PHE A 181 -9.42 12.42 14.03
C PHE A 181 -8.50 12.65 12.81
N ILE A 182 -7.88 13.82 12.72
CA ILE A 182 -6.93 14.19 11.66
C ILE A 182 -5.63 13.38 11.74
N TYR A 183 -5.22 12.94 12.93
CA TYR A 183 -4.03 12.12 13.08
C TYR A 183 -4.18 10.73 12.45
N VAL A 184 -5.38 10.20 12.34
CA VAL A 184 -5.61 8.87 11.74
C VAL A 184 -5.14 8.80 10.28
N PRO A 185 -5.59 9.67 9.36
CA PRO A 185 -5.09 9.68 7.98
C PRO A 185 -3.61 10.05 7.90
N LEU A 186 -3.13 10.97 8.76
CA LEU A 186 -1.73 11.37 8.80
C LEU A 186 -0.81 10.19 9.16
N ILE A 187 -1.09 9.48 10.25
CA ILE A 187 -0.31 8.32 10.67
C ILE A 187 -0.36 7.21 9.61
N ASN A 188 -1.55 6.98 9.01
CA ASN A 188 -1.71 5.99 7.96
C ASN A 188 -0.86 6.33 6.72
N SER A 189 -0.91 7.57 6.26
CA SER A 189 -0.12 8.05 5.12
C SER A 189 1.38 7.98 5.38
N LEU A 190 1.82 8.41 6.56
CA LEU A 190 3.23 8.29 6.95
C LEU A 190 3.68 6.82 6.98
N GLY A 191 2.83 5.90 7.46
CA GLY A 191 3.10 4.47 7.42
C GLY A 191 3.33 3.95 6.01
N PHE A 192 2.52 4.36 5.03
CA PHE A 192 2.70 3.99 3.63
C PHE A 192 3.94 4.64 3.00
N ILE A 193 4.20 5.91 3.29
CA ILE A 193 5.40 6.63 2.77
C ILE A 193 6.68 6.03 3.33
N PHE A 194 6.68 5.62 4.61
CA PHE A 194 7.87 5.03 5.24
C PHE A 194 8.23 3.66 4.67
N VAL A 195 7.26 2.94 4.13
CA VAL A 195 7.48 1.65 3.45
C VAL A 195 7.96 1.84 2.01
N GLY A 196 7.59 2.94 1.34
CA GLY A 196 7.99 3.27 -0.03
C GLY A 196 9.41 3.75 -0.11
#